data_61f9583d8ca8ae6a58fc292e0aabb269
#
_entry.id   61f9583d8ca8ae6a58fc292e0aabb269
#
_cell.length_a   1.000
_cell.length_b   1.000
_cell.length_c   1.000
_cell.angle_alpha   90.00
_cell.angle_beta   90.00
_cell.angle_gamma   90.00
#
_symmetry.space_group_name_H-M   'P 1'
#
loop_
_entity.id
_entity.type
_entity.pdbx_description
1 polymer ?
#
loop_
_entity_poly.entity_id
_entity_poly.type
_entity_poly.pdbx_seq_one_letter_code
_entity_poly.pdbx_strand_id
1 'polypeptide(L)'
;MKQEFEDFLNKQKQLVKDLGGFSVAQERLMNAQLYFDLTRRINEREGETVELSRRVKIGERNYILDMYFPKGISYLKIPPHSFIEIKQNLISDALHRLNEIARLWKQTHPYAKIYLIYFENTIVSENVIKKSKALKLTNIYKFENFLKEIQKKKELKREIEQEDHNWKIKRESVIESAKVYFCENNCTLFLGAGVSQDAGGPSWNSLLSKSLKKTCAPLTKSDFKRIYEACSMSPIIMGRYIIGNKVKKSILIKYLHDYVLYRGVDVTQSALISSICNVVLTKKIESIITYNYDDLIETALRHKGIDAISIYSKNRILKGEIPVYHVHGLIPQEASDIQSTPVLSEEDYHDIYRESYHWSNVEQLHALDRNTCFFIGLSMTDPNLRRLLDISNKDSDKELRHFTFLKREKLYKSDVQHKKNEHHLQIIENQLESLGVYVIWYENYDEIPKILDIISSELKYIG
;
A
#
# COMPACT_ATOMS: atom_id res chain seq x y z
N MET A 1 10.79 39.74 -1.16
CA MET A 1 11.51 38.74 -0.33
C MET A 1 13.00 38.62 -0.64
N LYS A 2 13.43 38.31 -1.89
CA LYS A 2 14.88 38.20 -2.20
C LYS A 2 15.57 39.57 -2.12
N GLN A 3 14.92 40.61 -2.65
CA GLN A 3 15.40 42.02 -2.60
C GLN A 3 15.41 42.58 -1.16
N GLU A 4 14.37 42.36 -0.41
CA GLU A 4 14.26 42.82 0.99
C GLU A 4 15.32 42.18 1.90
N PHE A 5 15.70 40.92 1.57
CA PHE A 5 16.77 40.25 2.31
C PHE A 5 18.16 40.75 1.90
N GLU A 6 18.40 40.97 0.63
CA GLU A 6 19.65 41.57 0.15
C GLU A 6 19.81 43.00 0.74
N ASP A 7 18.74 43.77 0.81
CA ASP A 7 18.71 45.08 1.43
C ASP A 7 18.94 45.03 2.95
N PHE A 8 18.36 44.03 3.61
CA PHE A 8 18.60 43.77 5.04
C PHE A 8 20.03 43.30 5.27
N LEU A 9 20.60 42.40 4.49
CA LEU A 9 22.01 41.99 4.57
C LEU A 9 22.97 43.13 4.31
N ASN A 10 22.68 43.98 3.34
CA ASN A 10 23.50 45.14 3.04
C ASN A 10 23.46 46.18 4.17
N LYS A 11 22.27 46.38 4.77
CA LYS A 11 22.12 47.25 5.95
C LYS A 11 22.86 46.68 7.17
N GLN A 12 22.85 45.37 7.38
CA GLN A 12 23.63 44.74 8.45
C GLN A 12 25.13 44.79 8.18
N LYS A 13 25.60 44.61 6.93
CA LYS A 13 27.01 44.77 6.54
C LYS A 13 27.51 46.21 6.73
N GLN A 14 26.65 47.22 6.51
CA GLN A 14 26.97 48.62 6.74
C GLN A 14 27.11 48.90 8.23
N LEU A 15 26.17 48.43 9.04
CA LEU A 15 26.23 48.54 10.51
C LEU A 15 27.47 47.86 11.12
N VAL A 16 27.94 46.78 10.50
CA VAL A 16 29.17 46.07 10.88
C VAL A 16 30.42 46.90 10.64
N LYS A 17 30.45 47.65 9.52
CA LYS A 17 31.58 48.57 9.22
C LYS A 17 31.64 49.73 10.17
N ASP A 18 30.49 50.22 10.63
CA ASP A 18 30.39 51.44 11.47
C ASP A 18 30.65 51.20 12.97
N LEU A 19 30.52 49.95 13.45
CA LEU A 19 30.57 49.65 14.89
C LEU A 19 31.90 49.08 15.41
N GLY A 20 32.92 48.91 14.57
CA GLY A 20 34.30 48.54 14.98
C GLY A 20 34.45 47.25 15.78
N GLY A 21 33.37 46.51 16.00
CA GLY A 21 33.31 45.29 16.80
C GLY A 21 33.07 44.05 15.93
N PHE A 22 34.13 43.42 15.47
CA PHE A 22 34.10 42.31 14.54
C PHE A 22 33.24 41.11 15.03
N SER A 23 33.21 40.86 16.33
CA SER A 23 32.55 39.67 16.91
C SER A 23 31.01 39.75 16.97
N VAL A 24 30.45 40.85 17.46
CA VAL A 24 28.99 41.04 17.61
C VAL A 24 28.30 41.20 16.25
N ALA A 25 29.01 41.77 15.31
CA ALA A 25 28.54 42.03 13.98
C ALA A 25 28.51 40.77 13.10
N GLN A 26 29.51 39.88 13.24
CA GLN A 26 29.49 38.58 12.66
C GLN A 26 28.34 37.72 13.22
N GLU A 27 28.14 37.72 14.54
CA GLU A 27 27.04 37.00 15.18
C GLU A 27 25.68 37.45 14.63
N ARG A 28 25.45 38.76 14.43
CA ARG A 28 24.23 39.31 13.83
C ARG A 28 24.04 38.92 12.36
N LEU A 29 25.12 38.92 11.57
CA LEU A 29 25.08 38.53 10.16
C LEU A 29 24.76 37.06 10.03
N MET A 30 25.34 36.23 10.88
CA MET A 30 25.10 34.78 10.91
C MET A 30 23.68 34.45 11.39
N ASN A 31 23.17 35.21 12.39
CA ASN A 31 21.78 35.11 12.82
C ASN A 31 20.82 35.46 11.69
N ALA A 32 21.11 36.51 10.93
CA ALA A 32 20.31 36.91 9.78
C ALA A 32 20.31 35.84 8.66
N GLN A 33 21.46 35.26 8.38
CA GLN A 33 21.60 34.23 7.36
C GLN A 33 20.90 32.91 7.77
N LEU A 34 21.07 32.50 9.01
CA LEU A 34 20.41 31.34 9.56
C LEU A 34 18.88 31.51 9.60
N TYR A 35 18.42 32.71 9.95
CA TYR A 35 17.01 33.06 9.91
C TYR A 35 16.43 32.99 8.50
N PHE A 36 17.14 33.55 7.53
CA PHE A 36 16.70 33.48 6.12
C PHE A 36 16.64 32.04 5.60
N ASP A 37 17.65 31.25 5.91
CA ASP A 37 17.68 29.85 5.52
C ASP A 37 16.58 29.04 6.23
N LEU A 38 16.32 29.31 7.49
CA LEU A 38 15.21 28.69 8.23
C LEU A 38 13.86 29.15 7.71
N THR A 39 13.62 30.45 7.54
CA THR A 39 12.36 30.97 7.04
C THR A 39 12.10 30.52 5.60
N ARG A 40 13.11 30.52 4.74
CA ARG A 40 12.99 30.00 3.37
C ARG A 40 12.67 28.51 3.33
N ARG A 41 13.20 27.71 4.24
CA ARG A 41 13.01 26.24 4.32
C ARG A 41 11.76 25.85 5.11
N ILE A 42 11.32 26.68 6.05
CA ILE A 42 10.08 26.50 6.82
C ILE A 42 8.88 26.95 6.00
N ASN A 43 9.12 27.70 4.93
CA ASN A 43 8.15 28.50 4.22
C ASN A 43 6.79 27.85 3.99
N GLU A 44 5.76 28.60 4.30
CA GLU A 44 4.49 28.74 3.58
C GLU A 44 3.39 27.74 3.92
N ARG A 45 3.39 27.11 5.07
CA ARG A 45 2.17 26.45 5.52
C ARG A 45 1.67 27.02 6.84
N GLU A 46 0.56 27.77 6.69
CA GLU A 46 -0.49 28.00 7.69
C GLU A 46 -0.05 28.09 9.17
N GLY A 47 0.34 29.28 9.59
CA GLY A 47 0.41 29.63 11.00
C GLY A 47 1.67 29.26 11.76
N GLU A 48 2.68 28.69 11.12
CA GLU A 48 3.99 28.47 11.71
C GLU A 48 4.83 29.75 11.55
N THR A 49 4.95 30.52 12.59
CA THR A 49 5.73 31.80 12.61
C THR A 49 7.01 31.62 13.37
N VAL A 50 8.11 32.13 12.80
CA VAL A 50 9.37 32.29 13.48
C VAL A 50 9.52 33.77 13.82
N GLU A 51 9.63 34.08 15.11
CA GLU A 51 9.84 35.44 15.55
C GLU A 51 11.31 35.66 15.87
N LEU A 52 11.89 36.68 15.29
CA LEU A 52 13.27 37.12 15.57
C LEU A 52 13.34 38.10 16.69
N SER A 53 14.43 38.03 17.47
CA SER A 53 14.76 39.01 18.52
C SER A 53 13.55 39.24 19.44
N ARG A 54 12.84 38.17 19.77
CA ARG A 54 11.65 38.27 20.62
C ARG A 54 12.02 38.63 22.04
N ARG A 55 11.48 39.73 22.53
CA ARG A 55 11.60 40.10 23.96
C ARG A 55 10.63 39.25 24.78
N VAL A 56 11.15 38.56 25.79
CA VAL A 56 10.39 37.74 26.72
C VAL A 56 10.82 38.03 28.15
N LYS A 57 9.89 37.91 29.09
CA LYS A 57 10.20 37.99 30.52
C LYS A 57 10.37 36.56 31.07
N ILE A 58 11.54 36.28 31.65
CA ILE A 58 11.83 34.98 32.25
C ILE A 58 12.24 35.23 33.71
N GLY A 59 11.38 34.81 34.64
CA GLY A 59 11.51 35.24 36.02
C GLY A 59 11.32 36.75 36.13
N GLU A 60 12.26 37.45 36.76
CA GLU A 60 12.24 38.90 36.90
C GLU A 60 13.01 39.68 35.83
N ARG A 61 13.64 38.96 34.90
CA ARG A 61 14.54 39.57 33.89
C ARG A 61 13.93 39.51 32.49
N ASN A 62 14.23 40.54 31.69
CA ASN A 62 13.89 40.58 30.27
C ASN A 62 15.04 39.97 29.45
N TYR A 63 14.69 39.09 28.52
CA TYR A 63 15.62 38.47 27.59
C TYR A 63 15.20 38.76 26.17
N ILE A 64 16.13 38.69 25.24
CA ILE A 64 15.88 38.73 23.80
C ILE A 64 16.29 37.38 23.25
N LEU A 65 15.33 36.61 22.76
CA LEU A 65 15.57 35.32 22.13
C LEU A 65 15.94 35.53 20.67
N ASP A 66 17.00 34.88 20.18
CA ASP A 66 17.45 35.06 18.78
C ASP A 66 16.38 34.62 17.80
N MET A 67 15.83 33.40 17.97
CA MET A 67 14.70 32.88 17.20
C MET A 67 13.71 32.17 18.12
N TYR A 68 12.44 32.52 18.00
CA TYR A 68 11.37 31.96 18.82
C TYR A 68 10.27 31.34 17.97
N PHE A 69 9.76 30.20 18.40
CA PHE A 69 8.74 29.42 17.71
C PHE A 69 7.47 29.36 18.56
N PRO A 70 6.55 30.35 18.45
CA PRO A 70 5.36 30.41 19.30
C PRO A 70 4.44 29.20 19.17
N LYS A 71 4.23 28.72 17.96
CA LYS A 71 3.39 27.55 17.65
C LYS A 71 4.20 26.27 17.44
N GLY A 72 5.52 26.33 17.54
CA GLY A 72 6.41 25.24 17.18
C GLY A 72 6.45 25.01 15.67
N ILE A 73 7.07 23.89 15.26
CA ILE A 73 7.13 23.45 13.86
C ILE A 73 6.94 21.94 13.87
N SER A 74 5.76 21.50 13.47
CA SER A 74 5.30 20.11 13.61
C SER A 74 6.18 19.12 12.87
N TYR A 75 6.53 19.41 11.61
CA TYR A 75 7.35 18.50 10.78
C TYR A 75 8.83 18.43 11.22
N LEU A 76 9.33 19.42 11.97
CA LEU A 76 10.64 19.40 12.62
C LEU A 76 10.61 18.77 14.01
N LYS A 77 9.45 18.43 14.51
CA LYS A 77 9.23 18.00 15.90
C LYS A 77 9.78 19.03 16.91
N ILE A 78 9.66 20.31 16.54
CA ILE A 78 9.94 21.46 17.44
C ILE A 78 8.62 21.80 18.13
N PRO A 79 8.50 21.60 19.43
CA PRO A 79 7.28 21.95 20.18
C PRO A 79 7.03 23.46 20.22
N PRO A 80 5.78 23.89 20.51
CA PRO A 80 5.48 25.29 20.78
C PRO A 80 6.36 25.86 21.89
N HIS A 81 6.59 27.19 21.80
CA HIS A 81 7.44 27.96 22.75
C HIS A 81 8.90 27.54 22.81
N SER A 82 9.38 26.79 21.82
CA SER A 82 10.81 26.51 21.66
C SER A 82 11.54 27.72 21.12
N PHE A 83 12.85 27.78 21.36
CA PHE A 83 13.68 28.83 20.79
C PHE A 83 15.10 28.37 20.49
N ILE A 84 15.79 29.13 19.65
CA ILE A 84 17.20 28.97 19.29
C ILE A 84 17.96 30.19 19.76
N GLU A 85 19.08 29.93 20.43
CA GLU A 85 20.12 30.89 20.71
C GLU A 85 21.35 30.60 19.87
N ILE A 86 21.98 31.62 19.34
CA ILE A 86 23.15 31.50 18.48
C ILE A 86 24.32 32.19 19.12
N LYS A 87 25.44 31.49 19.23
CA LYS A 87 26.67 32.05 19.79
C LYS A 87 27.84 31.76 18.86
N GLN A 88 28.68 32.75 18.63
CA GLN A 88 29.90 32.56 17.85
C GLN A 88 30.81 31.54 18.55
N ASN A 89 31.07 31.76 19.82
CA ASN A 89 31.94 30.92 20.62
C ASN A 89 31.16 30.24 21.75
N LEU A 90 31.40 28.96 21.95
CA LEU A 90 30.89 28.24 23.10
C LEU A 90 31.85 28.44 24.29
N ILE A 91 31.50 29.38 25.18
CA ILE A 91 32.24 29.65 26.44
C ILE A 91 31.43 29.19 27.65
N SER A 92 32.14 28.84 28.73
CA SER A 92 31.56 28.24 29.94
C SER A 92 30.47 29.14 30.57
N ASP A 93 30.73 30.43 30.69
CA ASP A 93 29.81 31.39 31.34
C ASP A 93 28.53 31.62 30.54
N ALA A 94 28.63 31.68 29.19
CA ALA A 94 27.49 31.79 28.32
C ALA A 94 26.62 30.51 28.41
N LEU A 95 27.25 29.35 28.46
CA LEU A 95 26.57 28.07 28.58
C LEU A 95 25.85 27.94 29.93
N HIS A 96 26.48 28.33 31.05
CA HIS A 96 25.85 28.33 32.37
C HIS A 96 24.61 29.22 32.42
N ARG A 97 24.75 30.48 31.93
CA ARG A 97 23.64 31.45 31.87
C ARG A 97 22.47 30.95 31.03
N LEU A 98 22.75 30.44 29.84
CA LEU A 98 21.69 29.90 28.95
C LEU A 98 21.03 28.68 29.52
N ASN A 99 21.78 27.83 30.20
CA ASN A 99 21.21 26.63 30.84
C ASN A 99 20.25 27.03 32.01
N GLU A 100 20.56 28.07 32.73
CA GLU A 100 19.67 28.62 33.76
C GLU A 100 18.39 29.22 33.13
N ILE A 101 18.53 30.03 32.09
CA ILE A 101 17.41 30.57 31.32
C ILE A 101 16.50 29.41 30.81
N ALA A 102 17.11 28.40 30.24
CA ALA A 102 16.39 27.25 29.73
C ALA A 102 15.64 26.49 30.82
N ARG A 103 16.25 26.39 32.02
CA ARG A 103 15.61 25.74 33.17
C ARG A 103 14.38 26.51 33.66
N LEU A 104 14.51 27.83 33.77
CA LEU A 104 13.41 28.73 34.15
C LEU A 104 12.30 28.72 33.11
N TRP A 105 12.65 28.79 31.81
CA TRP A 105 11.68 28.74 30.71
C TRP A 105 10.86 27.46 30.70
N LYS A 106 11.48 26.32 30.99
CA LYS A 106 10.80 25.03 31.06
C LYS A 106 9.83 24.88 32.23
N GLN A 107 9.92 25.73 33.24
CA GLN A 107 8.92 25.72 34.32
C GLN A 107 7.55 26.18 33.83
N THR A 108 7.50 27.11 32.88
CA THR A 108 6.25 27.57 32.24
C THR A 108 5.93 26.88 30.95
N HIS A 109 6.93 26.33 30.26
CA HIS A 109 6.81 25.65 28.95
C HIS A 109 7.53 24.30 28.99
N PRO A 110 6.97 23.28 29.66
CA PRO A 110 7.69 22.02 29.96
C PRO A 110 8.10 21.22 28.71
N TYR A 111 7.37 21.36 27.61
CA TYR A 111 7.64 20.65 26.36
C TYR A 111 8.57 21.43 25.41
N ALA A 112 8.86 22.69 25.69
CA ALA A 112 9.73 23.53 24.86
C ALA A 112 11.14 22.95 24.75
N LYS A 113 11.71 23.01 23.54
CA LYS A 113 13.08 22.63 23.26
C LYS A 113 13.89 23.93 23.05
N ILE A 114 15.02 24.00 23.73
CA ILE A 114 15.92 25.14 23.66
C ILE A 114 17.20 24.66 22.99
N TYR A 115 17.55 25.29 21.88
CA TYR A 115 18.71 24.93 21.08
C TYR A 115 19.76 26.03 21.24
N LEU A 116 21.01 25.63 21.47
CA LEU A 116 22.15 26.49 21.39
C LEU A 116 23.01 26.08 20.21
N ILE A 117 23.10 26.97 19.21
CA ILE A 117 23.93 26.76 18.02
C ILE A 117 25.21 27.57 18.22
N TYR A 118 26.35 26.93 17.98
CA TYR A 118 27.66 27.58 18.08
C TYR A 118 28.50 27.28 16.83
N PHE A 119 29.38 28.19 16.49
CA PHE A 119 30.24 28.12 15.32
C PHE A 119 31.62 27.60 15.65
N GLU A 120 32.25 28.13 16.68
CA GLU A 120 33.58 27.76 17.14
C GLU A 120 33.55 27.16 18.54
N ASN A 121 34.35 26.14 18.75
CA ASN A 121 34.46 25.50 20.05
C ASN A 121 35.71 26.06 20.78
N THR A 122 35.53 27.07 21.60
CA THR A 122 36.50 27.40 22.61
C THR A 122 36.35 26.42 23.75
N ILE A 123 37.43 25.86 24.22
CA ILE A 123 37.57 24.71 25.13
C ILE A 123 36.56 24.75 26.30
N VAL A 124 35.41 24.11 26.09
CA VAL A 124 34.48 23.81 27.17
C VAL A 124 34.63 22.31 27.49
N SER A 125 34.94 22.02 28.74
CA SER A 125 35.13 20.62 29.13
C SER A 125 33.84 19.80 28.90
N GLU A 126 33.97 18.54 28.52
CA GLU A 126 32.84 17.62 28.34
C GLU A 126 31.94 17.52 29.57
N ASN A 127 32.47 17.70 30.75
CA ASN A 127 31.71 17.72 32.00
C ASN A 127 30.72 18.87 32.08
N VAL A 128 31.07 20.06 31.58
CA VAL A 128 30.18 21.23 31.53
C VAL A 128 29.08 21.00 30.47
N ILE A 129 29.43 20.43 29.34
CA ILE A 129 28.47 20.08 28.30
C ILE A 129 27.47 19.02 28.82
N LYS A 130 27.95 18.01 29.52
CA LYS A 130 27.09 16.94 30.12
C LYS A 130 26.14 17.49 31.21
N LYS A 131 26.52 18.54 31.92
CA LYS A 131 25.69 19.20 32.94
C LYS A 131 24.61 20.10 32.34
N SER A 132 24.71 20.50 31.08
CA SER A 132 23.77 21.39 30.39
C SER A 132 22.55 20.67 29.84
N LYS A 133 21.89 19.85 30.67
CA LYS A 133 20.77 18.97 30.26
C LYS A 133 19.51 19.68 29.75
N ALA A 134 19.33 20.98 30.10
CA ALA A 134 18.19 21.77 29.68
C ALA A 134 18.31 22.28 28.23
N LEU A 135 19.53 22.31 27.69
CA LEU A 135 19.86 22.79 26.35
C LEU A 135 20.12 21.62 25.38
N LYS A 136 19.77 21.82 24.12
CA LYS A 136 20.26 21.01 23.02
C LYS A 136 21.39 21.73 22.31
N LEU A 137 22.61 21.30 22.59
CA LEU A 137 23.83 21.85 22.01
C LEU A 137 24.04 21.26 20.62
N THR A 138 24.31 22.09 19.64
CA THR A 138 24.64 21.64 18.29
C THR A 138 25.61 22.60 17.62
N ASN A 139 26.62 22.07 16.95
CA ASN A 139 27.50 22.83 16.09
C ASN A 139 26.78 23.26 14.81
N ILE A 140 27.14 24.41 14.22
CA ILE A 140 26.51 24.92 13.01
C ILE A 140 26.52 23.91 11.86
N TYR A 141 27.62 23.19 11.65
CA TYR A 141 27.73 22.20 10.59
C TYR A 141 26.76 21.00 10.77
N LYS A 142 26.54 20.58 12.02
CA LYS A 142 25.54 19.56 12.33
C LYS A 142 24.13 20.07 12.14
N PHE A 143 23.91 21.36 12.46
CA PHE A 143 22.62 22.00 12.25
C PHE A 143 22.30 22.19 10.76
N GLU A 144 23.27 22.61 9.95
CA GLU A 144 23.11 22.69 8.49
C GLU A 144 22.81 21.33 7.87
N ASN A 145 23.48 20.27 8.30
CA ASN A 145 23.19 18.92 7.84
C ASN A 145 21.76 18.49 8.24
N PHE A 146 21.34 18.81 9.45
CA PHE A 146 19.98 18.58 9.92
C PHE A 146 18.95 19.33 9.04
N LEU A 147 19.20 20.59 8.68
CA LEU A 147 18.35 21.36 7.77
C LEU A 147 18.28 20.75 6.36
N LYS A 148 19.41 20.27 5.83
CA LYS A 148 19.46 19.59 4.54
C LYS A 148 18.65 18.29 4.55
N GLU A 149 18.74 17.50 5.62
CA GLU A 149 17.92 16.28 5.77
C GLU A 149 16.43 16.58 5.82
N ILE A 150 16.05 17.69 6.49
CA ILE A 150 14.65 18.13 6.54
C ILE A 150 14.14 18.53 5.17
N GLN A 151 14.92 19.31 4.42
CA GLN A 151 14.56 19.71 3.07
C GLN A 151 14.35 18.47 2.17
N LYS A 152 15.28 17.52 2.23
CA LYS A 152 15.18 16.26 1.51
C LYS A 152 13.92 15.46 1.88
N LYS A 153 13.55 15.42 3.17
CA LYS A 153 12.29 14.77 3.60
C LYS A 153 11.05 15.50 3.09
N LYS A 154 11.08 16.84 3.03
CA LYS A 154 9.97 17.67 2.52
C LYS A 154 9.78 17.46 1.02
N GLU A 155 10.86 17.43 0.26
CA GLU A 155 10.86 17.13 -1.17
C GLU A 155 10.31 15.72 -1.43
N LEU A 156 10.80 14.72 -0.70
CA LEU A 156 10.31 13.35 -0.77
C LEU A 156 8.80 13.26 -0.45
N LYS A 157 8.32 13.99 0.56
CA LYS A 157 6.89 13.99 0.90
C LYS A 157 6.03 14.59 -0.22
N ARG A 158 6.48 15.68 -0.86
CA ARG A 158 5.81 16.28 -2.04
C ARG A 158 5.78 15.30 -3.22
N GLU A 159 6.88 14.62 -3.49
CA GLU A 159 6.96 13.60 -4.53
C GLU A 159 5.98 12.46 -4.27
N ILE A 160 5.88 11.98 -3.02
CA ILE A 160 4.94 10.94 -2.59
C ILE A 160 3.49 11.42 -2.81
N GLU A 161 3.14 12.64 -2.38
CA GLU A 161 1.80 13.21 -2.57
C GLU A 161 1.44 13.34 -4.06
N GLN A 162 2.41 13.67 -4.90
CA GLN A 162 2.22 13.76 -6.34
C GLN A 162 2.08 12.39 -7.02
N GLU A 163 2.87 11.40 -6.61
CA GLU A 163 2.76 10.02 -7.06
C GLU A 163 1.41 9.40 -6.65
N ASP A 164 0.96 9.64 -5.42
CA ASP A 164 -0.37 9.21 -4.94
C ASP A 164 -1.51 9.84 -5.76
N HIS A 165 -1.35 11.04 -6.23
CA HIS A 165 -2.31 11.67 -7.12
C HIS A 165 -2.27 11.08 -8.53
N ASN A 166 -1.09 10.86 -9.07
CA ASN A 166 -0.90 10.36 -10.43
C ASN A 166 -1.46 8.94 -10.62
N TRP A 167 -1.24 8.02 -9.67
CA TRP A 167 -1.77 6.66 -9.81
C TRP A 167 -3.31 6.61 -9.73
N LYS A 168 -3.93 7.51 -8.95
CA LYS A 168 -5.40 7.61 -8.90
C LYS A 168 -5.97 8.08 -10.23
N ILE A 169 -5.36 9.08 -10.86
CA ILE A 169 -5.75 9.53 -12.21
C ILE A 169 -5.62 8.38 -13.21
N LYS A 170 -4.49 7.64 -13.18
CA LYS A 170 -4.28 6.48 -14.05
C LYS A 170 -5.34 5.41 -13.80
N ARG A 171 -5.65 5.13 -12.52
CA ARG A 171 -6.72 4.18 -12.15
C ARG A 171 -8.07 4.58 -12.75
N GLU A 172 -8.48 5.84 -12.60
CA GLU A 172 -9.75 6.33 -13.17
C GLU A 172 -9.78 6.16 -14.71
N SER A 173 -8.68 6.45 -15.40
CA SER A 173 -8.57 6.21 -16.84
C SER A 173 -8.71 4.73 -17.20
N VAL A 174 -8.16 3.80 -16.40
CA VAL A 174 -8.32 2.37 -16.61
C VAL A 174 -9.76 1.93 -16.33
N ILE A 175 -10.42 2.48 -15.31
CA ILE A 175 -11.84 2.21 -15.00
C ILE A 175 -12.74 2.66 -16.15
N GLU A 176 -12.53 3.86 -16.70
CA GLU A 176 -13.29 4.34 -17.87
C GLU A 176 -13.05 3.44 -19.08
N SER A 177 -11.82 3.03 -19.33
CA SER A 177 -11.50 2.04 -20.36
C SER A 177 -12.26 0.73 -20.13
N ALA A 178 -12.22 0.20 -18.91
CA ALA A 178 -12.92 -1.03 -18.53
C ALA A 178 -14.44 -0.93 -18.75
N LYS A 179 -15.03 0.24 -18.48
CA LYS A 179 -16.44 0.53 -18.71
C LYS A 179 -16.79 0.47 -20.20
N VAL A 180 -15.99 1.11 -21.07
CA VAL A 180 -16.17 1.05 -22.52
C VAL A 180 -16.11 -0.39 -23.01
N TYR A 181 -15.06 -1.14 -22.63
CA TYR A 181 -14.92 -2.54 -23.05
C TYR A 181 -16.05 -3.44 -22.53
N PHE A 182 -16.55 -3.19 -21.32
CA PHE A 182 -17.70 -3.90 -20.75
C PHE A 182 -18.98 -3.65 -21.56
N CYS A 183 -19.21 -2.42 -22.02
CA CYS A 183 -20.39 -2.06 -22.80
C CYS A 183 -20.33 -2.62 -24.23
N GLU A 184 -19.18 -2.61 -24.86
CA GLU A 184 -19.00 -2.95 -26.26
C GLU A 184 -18.83 -4.45 -26.51
N ASN A 185 -18.26 -5.20 -25.56
CA ASN A 185 -17.91 -6.61 -25.74
C ASN A 185 -18.78 -7.54 -24.87
N ASN A 186 -18.78 -8.81 -25.22
CA ASN A 186 -19.16 -9.87 -24.31
C ASN A 186 -18.06 -10.04 -23.25
N CYS A 187 -18.45 -10.40 -22.06
CA CYS A 187 -17.53 -10.45 -20.93
C CYS A 187 -17.52 -11.82 -20.25
N THR A 188 -16.38 -12.16 -19.69
CA THR A 188 -16.22 -13.33 -18.80
C THR A 188 -15.61 -12.87 -17.48
N LEU A 189 -16.15 -13.38 -16.36
CA LEU A 189 -15.58 -13.14 -15.04
C LEU A 189 -14.65 -14.29 -14.66
N PHE A 190 -13.41 -13.95 -14.30
CA PHE A 190 -12.46 -14.88 -13.70
C PHE A 190 -12.39 -14.62 -12.20
N LEU A 191 -12.83 -15.60 -11.39
CA LEU A 191 -12.99 -15.44 -9.96
C LEU A 191 -11.98 -16.27 -9.18
N GLY A 192 -11.42 -15.66 -8.13
CA GLY A 192 -10.48 -16.34 -7.23
C GLY A 192 -10.88 -16.26 -5.76
N ALA A 193 -10.01 -16.76 -4.89
CA ALA A 193 -10.26 -16.91 -3.45
C ALA A 193 -10.65 -15.61 -2.74
N GLY A 194 -10.27 -14.45 -3.27
CA GLY A 194 -10.67 -13.14 -2.72
C GLY A 194 -12.18 -12.92 -2.72
N VAL A 195 -12.91 -13.54 -3.66
CA VAL A 195 -14.38 -13.47 -3.71
C VAL A 195 -15.00 -14.25 -2.56
N SER A 196 -14.54 -15.49 -2.32
CA SER A 196 -15.04 -16.31 -1.21
C SER A 196 -14.63 -15.74 0.16
N GLN A 197 -13.47 -15.07 0.25
CA GLN A 197 -13.03 -14.40 1.48
C GLN A 197 -13.95 -13.27 1.90
N ASP A 198 -14.53 -12.53 0.98
CA ASP A 198 -15.51 -11.46 1.28
C ASP A 198 -16.79 -12.02 1.91
N ALA A 199 -17.14 -13.27 1.62
CA ALA A 199 -18.24 -13.99 2.26
C ALA A 199 -17.83 -14.74 3.55
N GLY A 200 -16.59 -14.60 4.03
CA GLY A 200 -16.06 -15.30 5.21
C GLY A 200 -15.33 -16.61 4.90
N GLY A 201 -15.16 -16.97 3.63
CA GLY A 201 -14.41 -18.15 3.18
C GLY A 201 -12.90 -18.06 3.46
N PRO A 202 -12.16 -19.15 3.33
CA PRO A 202 -10.74 -19.20 3.61
C PRO A 202 -9.92 -18.52 2.52
N SER A 203 -8.82 -17.87 2.89
CA SER A 203 -7.76 -17.56 1.93
C SER A 203 -7.03 -18.82 1.52
N TRP A 204 -6.34 -18.78 0.36
CA TRP A 204 -5.53 -19.90 -0.11
C TRP A 204 -4.50 -20.36 0.93
N ASN A 205 -3.78 -19.43 1.55
CA ASN A 205 -2.84 -19.74 2.63
C ASN A 205 -3.51 -20.35 3.86
N SER A 206 -4.72 -19.92 4.21
CA SER A 206 -5.50 -20.51 5.31
C SER A 206 -5.91 -21.92 4.98
N LEU A 207 -6.37 -22.17 3.75
CA LEU A 207 -6.75 -23.50 3.26
C LEU A 207 -5.55 -24.47 3.31
N LEU A 208 -4.41 -24.09 2.76
CA LEU A 208 -3.18 -24.89 2.78
C LEU A 208 -2.70 -25.16 4.22
N SER A 209 -2.71 -24.14 5.08
CA SER A 209 -2.31 -24.26 6.48
C SER A 209 -3.19 -25.24 7.25
N LYS A 210 -4.52 -25.14 7.07
CA LYS A 210 -5.48 -26.07 7.71
C LYS A 210 -5.30 -27.50 7.18
N SER A 211 -5.12 -27.64 5.87
CA SER A 211 -4.87 -28.95 5.20
C SER A 211 -3.59 -29.59 5.70
N LEU A 212 -2.49 -28.83 5.76
CA LEU A 212 -1.20 -29.34 6.25
C LEU A 212 -1.29 -29.80 7.72
N LYS A 213 -1.95 -29.00 8.57
CA LYS A 213 -2.18 -29.39 9.99
C LYS A 213 -3.01 -30.68 10.09
N LYS A 214 -3.99 -30.89 9.22
CA LYS A 214 -4.80 -32.10 9.20
C LYS A 214 -3.98 -33.34 8.78
N THR A 215 -3.09 -33.17 7.81
CA THR A 215 -2.34 -34.30 7.20
C THR A 215 -1.04 -34.59 7.94
N CYS A 216 -0.44 -33.61 8.60
CA CYS A 216 0.88 -33.68 9.23
C CYS A 216 0.86 -33.27 10.71
N ALA A 217 -0.23 -33.53 11.43
CA ALA A 217 -0.28 -33.21 12.88
C ALA A 217 0.79 -33.99 13.69
N PRO A 218 1.35 -33.37 14.75
CA PRO A 218 1.06 -32.03 15.30
C PRO A 218 2.00 -30.95 14.72
N LEU A 219 1.45 -29.93 14.05
CA LEU A 219 2.22 -28.80 13.55
C LEU A 219 1.78 -27.48 14.21
N THR A 220 2.73 -26.64 14.56
CA THR A 220 2.51 -25.28 15.04
C THR A 220 2.41 -24.27 13.90
N LYS A 221 2.03 -23.00 14.21
CA LYS A 221 2.07 -21.91 13.22
C LYS A 221 3.49 -21.64 12.71
N SER A 222 4.50 -21.81 13.57
CA SER A 222 5.91 -21.63 13.18
C SER A 222 6.39 -22.70 12.23
N ASP A 223 5.91 -23.95 12.41
CA ASP A 223 6.26 -25.05 11.51
C ASP A 223 5.68 -24.86 10.13
N PHE A 224 4.42 -24.40 10.05
CA PHE A 224 3.82 -24.03 8.76
C PHE A 224 4.65 -22.97 8.02
N LYS A 225 5.07 -21.92 8.73
CA LYS A 225 5.90 -20.86 8.13
C LYS A 225 7.21 -21.42 7.58
N ARG A 226 7.90 -22.26 8.34
CA ARG A 226 9.18 -22.91 7.93
C ARG A 226 8.99 -23.82 6.72
N ILE A 227 7.92 -24.64 6.71
CA ILE A 227 7.60 -25.49 5.55
C ILE A 227 7.27 -24.66 4.32
N TYR A 228 6.50 -23.59 4.49
CA TYR A 228 6.15 -22.66 3.40
C TYR A 228 7.39 -21.98 2.82
N GLU A 229 8.31 -21.54 3.67
CA GLU A 229 9.61 -20.99 3.25
C GLU A 229 10.47 -22.06 2.54
N ALA A 230 10.50 -23.29 3.04
CA ALA A 230 11.22 -24.40 2.41
C ALA A 230 10.65 -24.79 1.03
N CYS A 231 9.34 -24.60 0.83
CA CYS A 231 8.68 -24.76 -0.48
C CYS A 231 8.88 -23.54 -1.41
N SER A 232 9.81 -22.64 -1.09
CA SER A 232 10.03 -21.39 -1.86
C SER A 232 8.76 -20.59 -2.05
N MET A 233 7.87 -20.61 -1.05
CA MET A 233 6.56 -19.95 -1.05
C MET A 233 5.63 -20.35 -2.21
N SER A 234 5.85 -21.52 -2.81
CA SER A 234 5.00 -22.05 -3.88
C SER A 234 3.80 -22.84 -3.31
N PRO A 235 2.57 -22.35 -3.50
CA PRO A 235 1.35 -23.06 -3.08
C PRO A 235 1.20 -24.45 -3.71
N ILE A 236 1.63 -24.62 -4.94
CA ILE A 236 1.56 -25.88 -5.70
C ILE A 236 2.46 -26.96 -5.09
N ILE A 237 3.71 -26.56 -4.76
CA ILE A 237 4.66 -27.46 -4.06
C ILE A 237 4.12 -27.80 -2.66
N MET A 238 3.53 -26.84 -1.96
CA MET A 238 2.89 -27.08 -0.68
C MET A 238 1.75 -28.11 -0.79
N GLY A 239 0.94 -28.03 -1.84
CA GLY A 239 -0.11 -29.01 -2.15
C GLY A 239 0.44 -30.42 -2.27
N ARG A 240 1.60 -30.62 -2.91
CA ARG A 240 2.28 -31.90 -3.01
C ARG A 240 2.71 -32.47 -1.66
N TYR A 241 3.24 -31.63 -0.76
CA TYR A 241 3.55 -32.02 0.62
C TYR A 241 2.31 -32.47 1.40
N ILE A 242 1.17 -31.79 1.21
CA ILE A 242 -0.08 -32.12 1.87
C ILE A 242 -0.59 -33.51 1.42
N ILE A 243 -0.59 -33.77 0.12
CA ILE A 243 -1.09 -35.03 -0.47
C ILE A 243 -0.10 -36.17 -0.27
N GLY A 244 1.21 -35.92 -0.34
CA GLY A 244 2.25 -36.94 -0.21
C GLY A 244 2.35 -37.62 1.17
N ASN A 245 1.67 -37.11 2.19
CA ASN A 245 1.72 -37.61 3.58
C ASN A 245 0.71 -38.73 3.88
N LYS A 246 0.51 -39.69 2.94
CA LYS A 246 -0.31 -40.89 3.15
C LYS A 246 -1.80 -40.67 3.45
N VAL A 247 -2.29 -39.44 3.41
CA VAL A 247 -3.72 -39.14 3.57
C VAL A 247 -4.40 -39.31 2.21
N LYS A 248 -5.42 -40.15 2.14
CA LYS A 248 -6.20 -40.30 0.92
C LYS A 248 -6.81 -38.93 0.54
N LYS A 249 -6.72 -38.56 -0.73
CA LYS A 249 -7.26 -37.30 -1.27
C LYS A 249 -8.74 -37.11 -0.89
N SER A 250 -9.54 -38.19 -0.89
CA SER A 250 -10.93 -38.18 -0.46
C SER A 250 -11.16 -37.73 0.99
N ILE A 251 -10.27 -38.13 1.91
CA ILE A 251 -10.34 -37.69 3.33
C ILE A 251 -10.05 -36.21 3.44
N LEU A 252 -9.08 -35.72 2.68
CA LEU A 252 -8.74 -34.30 2.65
C LEU A 252 -9.91 -33.47 2.07
N ILE A 253 -10.51 -33.92 0.97
CA ILE A 253 -11.65 -33.27 0.34
C ILE A 253 -12.82 -33.18 1.33
N LYS A 254 -13.15 -34.28 2.00
CA LYS A 254 -14.20 -34.28 3.03
C LYS A 254 -13.86 -33.32 4.20
N TYR A 255 -12.61 -33.25 4.63
CA TYR A 255 -12.19 -32.29 5.66
C TYR A 255 -12.32 -30.83 5.18
N LEU A 256 -11.95 -30.54 3.92
CA LEU A 256 -12.12 -29.22 3.34
C LEU A 256 -13.59 -28.82 3.28
N HIS A 257 -14.46 -29.69 2.86
CA HIS A 257 -15.91 -29.51 2.87
C HIS A 257 -16.44 -29.20 4.28
N ASP A 258 -16.23 -30.12 5.23
CA ASP A 258 -16.90 -30.10 6.53
C ASP A 258 -16.36 -28.99 7.47
N TYR A 259 -15.10 -28.58 7.32
CA TYR A 259 -14.43 -27.74 8.31
C TYR A 259 -13.76 -26.47 7.74
N VAL A 260 -13.61 -26.33 6.43
CA VAL A 260 -12.77 -25.27 5.87
C VAL A 260 -13.54 -24.32 4.96
N LEU A 261 -14.22 -24.87 3.92
CA LEU A 261 -14.79 -24.03 2.85
C LEU A 261 -16.03 -23.27 3.27
N TYR A 262 -16.95 -23.90 3.97
CA TYR A 262 -18.28 -23.35 4.26
C TYR A 262 -18.50 -22.92 5.71
N ARG A 263 -17.51 -23.11 6.56
CA ARG A 263 -17.66 -22.78 7.99
C ARG A 263 -17.67 -21.29 8.25
N GLY A 264 -18.82 -20.76 8.65
CA GLY A 264 -19.02 -19.34 8.94
C GLY A 264 -19.11 -18.47 7.70
N VAL A 265 -19.39 -19.06 6.56
CA VAL A 265 -19.59 -18.37 5.29
C VAL A 265 -21.05 -17.95 5.16
N ASP A 266 -21.29 -16.70 4.74
CA ASP A 266 -22.60 -16.17 4.45
C ASP A 266 -22.54 -15.28 3.19
N VAL A 267 -23.04 -15.83 2.08
CA VAL A 267 -23.04 -15.11 0.80
C VAL A 267 -23.91 -13.84 0.81
N THR A 268 -24.90 -13.78 1.71
CA THR A 268 -25.81 -12.63 1.80
C THR A 268 -25.13 -11.40 2.41
N GLN A 269 -24.05 -11.60 3.14
CA GLN A 269 -23.27 -10.52 3.77
C GLN A 269 -22.14 -10.01 2.86
N SER A 270 -21.86 -10.67 1.73
CA SER A 270 -20.81 -10.27 0.84
C SER A 270 -21.28 -9.18 -0.14
N ALA A 271 -20.74 -7.98 0.01
CA ALA A 271 -20.96 -6.88 -0.91
C ALA A 271 -20.36 -7.19 -2.29
N LEU A 272 -19.22 -7.87 -2.34
CA LEU A 272 -18.55 -8.23 -3.59
C LEU A 272 -19.36 -9.27 -4.38
N ILE A 273 -19.81 -10.33 -3.73
CA ILE A 273 -20.66 -11.36 -4.39
C ILE A 273 -21.96 -10.71 -4.87
N SER A 274 -22.58 -9.86 -4.07
CA SER A 274 -23.80 -9.13 -4.48
C SER A 274 -23.56 -8.26 -5.72
N SER A 275 -22.44 -7.54 -5.77
CA SER A 275 -22.07 -6.72 -6.95
C SER A 275 -21.79 -7.59 -8.17
N ILE A 276 -21.09 -8.73 -8.03
CA ILE A 276 -20.87 -9.69 -9.10
C ILE A 276 -22.22 -10.18 -9.67
N CYS A 277 -23.17 -10.55 -8.81
CA CYS A 277 -24.51 -10.95 -9.26
C CYS A 277 -25.21 -9.82 -10.03
N ASN A 278 -25.08 -8.57 -9.60
CA ASN A 278 -25.63 -7.42 -10.31
C ASN A 278 -24.98 -7.21 -11.69
N VAL A 279 -23.68 -7.46 -11.81
CA VAL A 279 -22.97 -7.44 -13.10
C VAL A 279 -23.50 -8.54 -14.02
N VAL A 280 -23.77 -9.75 -13.51
CA VAL A 280 -24.37 -10.85 -14.29
C VAL A 280 -25.78 -10.48 -14.80
N LEU A 281 -26.58 -9.78 -14.00
CA LEU A 281 -27.92 -9.30 -14.40
C LEU A 281 -27.91 -8.35 -15.61
N THR A 282 -26.79 -7.73 -15.94
CA THR A 282 -26.67 -6.89 -17.16
C THR A 282 -26.75 -7.70 -18.47
N LYS A 283 -26.71 -9.02 -18.40
CA LYS A 283 -26.67 -9.96 -19.53
C LYS A 283 -25.46 -9.82 -20.46
N LYS A 284 -24.41 -9.13 -20.01
CA LYS A 284 -23.12 -9.01 -20.71
C LYS A 284 -22.16 -10.15 -20.38
N ILE A 285 -22.43 -10.87 -19.31
CA ILE A 285 -21.58 -11.98 -18.87
C ILE A 285 -22.02 -13.27 -19.58
N GLU A 286 -21.14 -13.79 -20.41
CA GLU A 286 -21.36 -15.07 -21.09
C GLU A 286 -21.04 -16.28 -20.22
N SER A 287 -20.00 -16.13 -19.37
CA SER A 287 -19.54 -17.22 -18.51
C SER A 287 -18.81 -16.69 -17.28
N ILE A 288 -18.71 -17.54 -16.27
CA ILE A 288 -17.87 -17.34 -15.10
C ILE A 288 -16.84 -18.47 -15.06
N ILE A 289 -15.58 -18.14 -14.89
CA ILE A 289 -14.49 -19.09 -14.70
C ILE A 289 -13.96 -18.89 -13.28
N THR A 290 -14.02 -19.93 -12.46
CA THR A 290 -13.60 -19.85 -11.07
C THR A 290 -12.47 -20.83 -10.75
N TYR A 291 -11.50 -20.33 -9.98
CA TYR A 291 -10.41 -21.10 -9.39
C TYR A 291 -10.76 -21.60 -7.98
N ASN A 292 -11.95 -21.19 -7.46
CA ASN A 292 -12.44 -21.60 -6.16
C ASN A 292 -13.04 -23.01 -6.21
N TYR A 293 -12.94 -23.71 -5.09
CA TYR A 293 -13.55 -25.03 -4.96
C TYR A 293 -15.00 -24.99 -4.49
N ASP A 294 -15.44 -23.85 -3.95
CA ASP A 294 -16.80 -23.65 -3.42
C ASP A 294 -17.79 -23.25 -4.52
N ASP A 295 -19.09 -23.44 -4.25
CA ASP A 295 -20.23 -23.07 -5.10
C ASP A 295 -20.98 -21.82 -4.59
N LEU A 296 -20.26 -20.90 -3.94
CA LEU A 296 -20.85 -19.70 -3.34
C LEU A 296 -21.45 -18.76 -4.39
N ILE A 297 -20.86 -18.66 -5.57
CA ILE A 297 -21.35 -17.82 -6.67
C ILE A 297 -22.67 -18.37 -7.21
N GLU A 298 -22.77 -19.67 -7.47
CA GLU A 298 -24.00 -20.29 -7.94
C GLU A 298 -25.12 -20.17 -6.91
N THR A 299 -24.78 -20.33 -5.64
CA THR A 299 -25.72 -20.12 -4.54
C THR A 299 -26.25 -18.69 -4.51
N ALA A 300 -25.37 -17.69 -4.65
CA ALA A 300 -25.76 -16.30 -4.71
C ALA A 300 -26.58 -15.95 -5.96
N LEU A 301 -26.23 -16.49 -7.12
CA LEU A 301 -26.97 -16.31 -8.36
C LEU A 301 -28.38 -16.88 -8.25
N ARG A 302 -28.53 -18.10 -7.69
CA ARG A 302 -29.85 -18.71 -7.44
C ARG A 302 -30.70 -17.86 -6.50
N HIS A 303 -30.13 -17.25 -5.45
CA HIS A 303 -30.86 -16.33 -4.57
C HIS A 303 -31.35 -15.07 -5.32
N LYS A 304 -30.73 -14.70 -6.42
CA LYS A 304 -31.15 -13.59 -7.31
C LYS A 304 -32.07 -14.04 -8.45
N GLY A 305 -32.46 -15.32 -8.49
CA GLY A 305 -33.31 -15.89 -9.56
C GLY A 305 -32.56 -16.05 -10.90
N ILE A 306 -31.25 -16.18 -10.87
CA ILE A 306 -30.40 -16.40 -12.03
C ILE A 306 -30.04 -17.89 -12.09
N ASP A 307 -30.40 -18.56 -13.18
CA ASP A 307 -30.03 -19.95 -13.41
C ASP A 307 -28.54 -20.04 -13.75
N ALA A 308 -27.79 -20.80 -12.98
CA ALA A 308 -26.36 -21.03 -13.16
C ALA A 308 -26.05 -22.54 -13.04
N ILE A 309 -25.17 -23.03 -13.89
CA ILE A 309 -24.73 -24.42 -13.89
C ILE A 309 -23.24 -24.52 -13.58
N SER A 310 -22.88 -25.35 -12.59
CA SER A 310 -21.48 -25.64 -12.27
C SER A 310 -20.92 -26.68 -13.27
N ILE A 311 -19.79 -26.33 -13.88
CA ILE A 311 -19.07 -27.17 -14.85
C ILE A 311 -17.68 -27.47 -14.31
N TYR A 312 -17.42 -28.74 -14.01
CA TYR A 312 -16.13 -29.26 -13.51
C TYR A 312 -15.60 -30.45 -14.32
N SER A 313 -16.27 -30.74 -15.46
CA SER A 313 -15.89 -31.71 -16.45
C SER A 313 -16.54 -31.36 -17.79
N LYS A 314 -16.38 -32.16 -18.84
CA LYS A 314 -17.07 -31.97 -20.13
C LYS A 314 -18.57 -32.22 -19.98
N ASN A 315 -19.31 -31.18 -19.64
CA ASN A 315 -20.77 -31.22 -19.50
C ASN A 315 -21.45 -30.43 -20.61
N ARG A 316 -22.73 -30.72 -20.83
CA ARG A 316 -23.58 -30.00 -21.79
C ARG A 316 -24.26 -28.84 -21.08
N ILE A 317 -24.16 -27.65 -21.66
CA ILE A 317 -24.80 -26.42 -21.17
C ILE A 317 -26.21 -26.35 -21.79
N LEU A 318 -27.21 -26.02 -20.96
CA LEU A 318 -28.57 -25.76 -21.45
C LEU A 318 -28.74 -24.28 -21.80
N LYS A 319 -29.62 -24.01 -22.73
CA LYS A 319 -29.89 -22.63 -23.14
C LYS A 319 -30.54 -21.84 -22.00
N GLY A 320 -29.97 -20.72 -21.66
CA GLY A 320 -30.47 -19.79 -20.61
C GLY A 320 -29.76 -19.90 -19.28
N GLU A 321 -28.89 -20.90 -19.09
CA GLU A 321 -28.06 -21.01 -17.88
C GLU A 321 -26.74 -20.26 -18.04
N ILE A 322 -26.26 -19.64 -16.96
CA ILE A 322 -24.90 -19.08 -16.89
C ILE A 322 -23.91 -20.17 -16.52
N PRO A 323 -22.96 -20.52 -17.41
CA PRO A 323 -21.97 -21.54 -17.09
C PRO A 323 -20.93 -20.98 -16.08
N VAL A 324 -20.72 -21.75 -15.02
CA VAL A 324 -19.67 -21.48 -14.00
C VAL A 324 -18.64 -22.61 -14.09
N TYR A 325 -17.51 -22.33 -14.72
CA TYR A 325 -16.45 -23.31 -14.96
C TYR A 325 -15.51 -23.39 -13.77
N HIS A 326 -15.53 -24.48 -13.02
CA HIS A 326 -14.61 -24.77 -11.91
C HIS A 326 -13.32 -25.40 -12.44
N VAL A 327 -12.42 -24.58 -12.93
CA VAL A 327 -11.18 -25.05 -13.61
C VAL A 327 -10.22 -25.79 -12.69
N HIS A 328 -10.35 -25.60 -11.37
CA HIS A 328 -9.62 -26.32 -10.33
C HIS A 328 -10.46 -27.38 -9.60
N GLY A 329 -11.65 -27.70 -10.12
CA GLY A 329 -12.58 -28.67 -9.51
C GLY A 329 -13.54 -28.03 -8.51
N LEU A 330 -14.56 -28.77 -8.13
CA LEU A 330 -15.67 -28.32 -7.29
C LEU A 330 -15.83 -29.22 -6.06
N ILE A 331 -16.06 -28.61 -4.92
CA ILE A 331 -16.47 -29.24 -3.65
C ILE A 331 -17.76 -28.53 -3.23
N PRO A 332 -18.94 -28.95 -3.72
CA PRO A 332 -20.19 -28.22 -3.48
C PRO A 332 -20.68 -28.37 -2.04
N GLN A 333 -21.46 -27.39 -1.58
CA GLN A 333 -21.97 -27.37 -0.19
C GLN A 333 -22.95 -28.51 0.11
N GLU A 334 -23.81 -28.88 -0.86
CA GLU A 334 -24.94 -29.79 -0.62
C GLU A 334 -24.70 -31.18 -1.22
N ALA A 335 -23.50 -31.58 -1.60
CA ALA A 335 -23.28 -32.87 -2.23
C ALA A 335 -22.99 -33.98 -1.22
N SER A 336 -23.73 -35.10 -1.36
CA SER A 336 -23.44 -36.39 -0.68
C SER A 336 -22.19 -37.07 -1.23
N ASP A 337 -21.92 -36.92 -2.53
CA ASP A 337 -20.79 -37.54 -3.25
C ASP A 337 -20.04 -36.46 -4.07
N ILE A 338 -18.79 -36.15 -3.65
CA ILE A 338 -17.93 -35.23 -4.36
C ILE A 338 -17.24 -35.96 -5.50
N GLN A 339 -17.76 -35.79 -6.70
CA GLN A 339 -17.25 -36.44 -7.91
C GLN A 339 -16.06 -35.75 -8.57
N SER A 340 -15.82 -34.50 -8.24
CA SER A 340 -14.71 -33.76 -8.84
C SER A 340 -13.39 -33.95 -8.07
N THR A 341 -12.29 -33.95 -8.80
CA THR A 341 -10.95 -34.03 -8.22
C THR A 341 -10.35 -32.61 -8.19
N PRO A 342 -10.26 -31.97 -7.03
CA PRO A 342 -9.67 -30.63 -6.94
C PRO A 342 -8.21 -30.63 -7.37
N VAL A 343 -7.80 -29.59 -8.12
CA VAL A 343 -6.42 -29.33 -8.53
C VAL A 343 -5.73 -28.65 -7.36
N LEU A 344 -4.98 -29.40 -6.58
CA LEU A 344 -4.36 -28.91 -5.36
C LEU A 344 -2.83 -29.04 -5.37
N SER A 345 -2.29 -30.02 -6.06
CA SER A 345 -0.88 -30.35 -6.06
C SER A 345 -0.21 -30.11 -7.40
N GLU A 346 1.11 -30.09 -7.38
CA GLU A 346 1.95 -30.03 -8.57
C GLU A 346 1.63 -31.15 -9.57
N GLU A 347 1.28 -32.35 -9.10
CA GLU A 347 0.87 -33.47 -9.97
C GLU A 347 -0.42 -33.17 -10.71
N ASP A 348 -1.41 -32.60 -10.03
CA ASP A 348 -2.68 -32.18 -10.64
C ASP A 348 -2.45 -31.14 -11.75
N TYR A 349 -1.53 -30.20 -11.51
CA TYR A 349 -1.13 -29.22 -12.54
C TYR A 349 -0.40 -29.86 -13.72
N HIS A 350 0.45 -30.86 -13.49
CA HIS A 350 1.13 -31.57 -14.55
C HIS A 350 0.15 -32.28 -15.45
N ASP A 351 -0.94 -32.84 -14.93
CA ASP A 351 -1.98 -33.47 -15.73
C ASP A 351 -2.68 -32.47 -16.65
N ILE A 352 -3.00 -31.26 -16.14
CA ILE A 352 -3.57 -30.18 -16.96
C ILE A 352 -2.58 -29.71 -18.04
N TYR A 353 -1.27 -29.65 -17.76
CA TYR A 353 -0.27 -29.22 -18.73
C TYR A 353 0.01 -30.28 -19.81
N ARG A 354 -0.03 -31.56 -19.43
CA ARG A 354 0.24 -32.68 -20.34
C ARG A 354 -0.83 -32.80 -21.41
N GLU A 355 -2.07 -32.53 -21.03
CA GLU A 355 -3.21 -32.62 -21.96
C GLU A 355 -3.43 -31.25 -22.64
N SER A 356 -2.90 -31.08 -23.87
CA SER A 356 -3.01 -29.85 -24.63
C SER A 356 -4.44 -29.34 -24.82
N TYR A 357 -5.38 -30.28 -24.91
CA TYR A 357 -6.82 -30.01 -25.09
C TYR A 357 -7.61 -30.30 -23.81
N HIS A 358 -7.01 -30.16 -22.64
CA HIS A 358 -7.74 -30.26 -21.40
C HIS A 358 -8.92 -29.27 -21.42
N TRP A 359 -10.11 -29.74 -21.09
CA TRP A 359 -11.33 -28.94 -21.22
C TRP A 359 -11.22 -27.57 -20.54
N SER A 360 -10.62 -27.51 -19.35
CA SER A 360 -10.46 -26.24 -18.62
C SER A 360 -9.54 -25.26 -19.34
N ASN A 361 -8.51 -25.74 -20.05
CA ASN A 361 -7.63 -24.85 -20.85
C ASN A 361 -8.39 -24.32 -22.08
N VAL A 362 -9.20 -25.19 -22.73
CA VAL A 362 -9.99 -24.81 -23.92
C VAL A 362 -11.01 -23.74 -23.57
N GLU A 363 -11.74 -23.87 -22.45
CA GLU A 363 -12.74 -22.88 -22.03
C GLU A 363 -12.10 -21.54 -21.63
N GLN A 364 -10.96 -21.60 -20.93
CA GLN A 364 -10.22 -20.40 -20.59
C GLN A 364 -9.67 -19.68 -21.84
N LEU A 365 -9.06 -20.40 -22.77
CA LEU A 365 -8.58 -19.81 -24.02
C LEU A 365 -9.71 -19.21 -24.85
N HIS A 366 -10.85 -19.95 -24.96
CA HIS A 366 -12.01 -19.43 -25.64
C HIS A 366 -12.50 -18.10 -25.06
N ALA A 367 -12.54 -17.99 -23.72
CA ALA A 367 -12.92 -16.75 -23.05
C ALA A 367 -11.89 -15.61 -23.29
N LEU A 368 -10.60 -15.91 -23.20
CA LEU A 368 -9.53 -14.94 -23.40
C LEU A 368 -9.45 -14.42 -24.86
N ASP A 369 -9.76 -15.27 -25.84
CA ASP A 369 -9.73 -14.89 -27.26
C ASP A 369 -10.97 -14.12 -27.72
N ARG A 370 -12.11 -14.29 -27.05
CA ARG A 370 -13.40 -13.79 -27.52
C ARG A 370 -14.01 -12.70 -26.67
N ASN A 371 -13.72 -12.69 -25.38
CA ASN A 371 -14.39 -11.85 -24.40
C ASN A 371 -13.44 -10.89 -23.72
N THR A 372 -13.94 -9.75 -23.28
CA THR A 372 -13.25 -8.94 -22.28
C THR A 372 -13.34 -9.65 -20.94
N CYS A 373 -12.20 -10.00 -20.35
CA CYS A 373 -12.14 -10.75 -19.10
C CYS A 373 -11.85 -9.83 -17.91
N PHE A 374 -12.60 -10.02 -16.82
CA PHE A 374 -12.40 -9.34 -15.55
C PHE A 374 -11.93 -10.33 -14.48
N PHE A 375 -10.72 -10.14 -13.99
CA PHE A 375 -10.10 -10.99 -12.95
C PHE A 375 -10.33 -10.40 -11.58
N ILE A 376 -11.14 -11.04 -10.74
CA ILE A 376 -11.60 -10.56 -9.45
C ILE A 376 -11.19 -11.54 -8.35
N GLY A 377 -10.51 -11.06 -7.32
CA GLY A 377 -10.06 -11.90 -6.19
C GLY A 377 -8.95 -12.89 -6.55
N LEU A 378 -8.27 -12.71 -7.69
CA LEU A 378 -7.12 -13.48 -8.15
C LEU A 378 -5.81 -12.72 -7.91
N SER A 379 -4.76 -13.44 -7.51
CA SER A 379 -3.41 -12.85 -7.34
C SER A 379 -2.65 -12.69 -8.66
N MET A 380 -3.16 -13.20 -9.77
CA MET A 380 -2.52 -13.27 -11.09
C MET A 380 -1.17 -14.01 -11.08
N THR A 381 -0.97 -14.91 -10.11
CA THR A 381 0.27 -15.70 -9.94
C THR A 381 0.11 -17.15 -10.38
N ASP A 382 -1.10 -17.58 -10.75
CA ASP A 382 -1.34 -18.95 -11.23
C ASP A 382 -0.55 -19.21 -12.53
N PRO A 383 0.34 -20.22 -12.56
CA PRO A 383 1.21 -20.45 -13.71
C PRO A 383 0.46 -20.87 -14.98
N ASN A 384 -0.66 -21.60 -14.83
CA ASN A 384 -1.46 -22.00 -15.97
C ASN A 384 -2.20 -20.83 -16.59
N LEU A 385 -2.85 -20.00 -15.76
CA LEU A 385 -3.50 -18.78 -16.22
C LEU A 385 -2.50 -17.86 -16.97
N ARG A 386 -1.32 -17.64 -16.41
CA ARG A 386 -0.29 -16.81 -17.06
C ARG A 386 0.16 -17.37 -18.41
N ARG A 387 0.31 -18.70 -18.51
CA ARG A 387 0.60 -19.38 -19.77
C ARG A 387 -0.52 -19.18 -20.80
N LEU A 388 -1.78 -19.31 -20.38
CA LEU A 388 -2.93 -19.13 -21.29
C LEU A 388 -3.06 -17.67 -21.76
N LEU A 389 -2.82 -16.69 -20.89
CA LEU A 389 -2.75 -15.28 -21.24
C LEU A 389 -1.63 -15.00 -22.26
N ASP A 390 -0.44 -15.58 -22.06
CA ASP A 390 0.69 -15.41 -22.99
C ASP A 390 0.38 -16.04 -24.38
N ILE A 391 -0.33 -17.15 -24.43
CA ILE A 391 -0.78 -17.80 -25.68
C ILE A 391 -1.80 -16.91 -26.37
N SER A 392 -2.88 -16.53 -25.69
CA SER A 392 -3.94 -15.69 -26.26
C SER A 392 -3.45 -14.35 -26.77
N ASN A 393 -2.52 -13.71 -26.04
CA ASN A 393 -2.00 -12.39 -26.41
C ASN A 393 -1.06 -12.42 -27.62
N LYS A 394 -0.39 -13.56 -27.92
CA LYS A 394 0.54 -13.66 -29.06
C LYS A 394 -0.13 -13.67 -30.43
N ASP A 395 -1.34 -14.20 -30.51
CA ASP A 395 -2.07 -14.37 -31.76
C ASP A 395 -3.03 -13.20 -32.04
N SER A 396 -3.05 -12.18 -31.18
CA SER A 396 -4.04 -11.12 -31.26
C SER A 396 -3.55 -9.94 -32.11
N ASP A 397 -3.95 -9.89 -33.38
CA ASP A 397 -4.18 -8.63 -34.10
C ASP A 397 -5.36 -7.84 -33.49
N LYS A 398 -5.91 -8.31 -32.36
CA LYS A 398 -7.10 -7.80 -31.70
C LYS A 398 -6.71 -7.01 -30.46
N GLU A 399 -7.17 -5.79 -30.40
CA GLU A 399 -7.09 -4.93 -29.20
C GLU A 399 -8.04 -5.38 -28.07
N LEU A 400 -8.18 -6.70 -27.81
CA LEU A 400 -8.91 -7.17 -26.62
C LEU A 400 -8.12 -6.83 -25.37
N ARG A 401 -8.74 -6.08 -24.49
CA ARG A 401 -8.16 -5.71 -23.20
C ARG A 401 -8.87 -6.45 -22.08
N HIS A 402 -8.08 -7.00 -21.17
CA HIS A 402 -8.59 -7.62 -19.96
C HIS A 402 -8.25 -6.76 -18.76
N PHE A 403 -8.99 -6.92 -17.66
CA PHE A 403 -8.83 -6.08 -16.48
C PHE A 403 -8.72 -6.92 -15.23
N THR A 404 -7.78 -6.58 -14.35
CA THR A 404 -7.62 -7.25 -13.06
C THR A 404 -7.67 -6.28 -11.90
N PHE A 405 -8.28 -6.69 -10.79
CA PHE A 405 -8.31 -5.95 -9.55
C PHE A 405 -7.18 -6.42 -8.64
N LEU A 406 -6.21 -5.55 -8.37
CA LEU A 406 -5.11 -5.86 -7.46
C LEU A 406 -5.03 -4.86 -6.31
N LYS A 407 -4.69 -5.36 -5.13
CA LYS A 407 -4.51 -4.54 -3.95
C LYS A 407 -3.20 -3.78 -4.02
N ARG A 408 -3.28 -2.46 -3.84
CA ARG A 408 -2.12 -1.59 -3.73
C ARG A 408 -1.53 -1.68 -2.32
N GLU A 409 -0.68 -2.65 -2.10
CA GLU A 409 -0.05 -2.85 -0.80
C GLU A 409 1.14 -1.92 -0.60
N LYS A 410 1.27 -1.37 0.61
CA LYS A 410 2.47 -0.67 1.04
C LYS A 410 3.53 -1.70 1.44
N LEU A 411 4.40 -2.07 0.52
CA LEU A 411 5.47 -3.05 0.74
C LEU A 411 6.52 -2.55 1.72
N TYR A 412 6.64 -1.24 1.91
CA TYR A 412 7.63 -0.59 2.76
C TYR A 412 6.98 0.33 3.79
N LYS A 413 7.55 0.34 5.01
CA LYS A 413 7.02 1.11 6.14
C LYS A 413 7.55 2.55 6.24
N SER A 414 8.56 2.92 5.46
CA SER A 414 9.20 4.24 5.53
C SER A 414 9.00 5.05 4.25
N ASP A 415 8.85 6.36 4.41
CA ASP A 415 8.71 7.30 3.29
C ASP A 415 9.92 7.25 2.32
N VAL A 416 11.11 6.96 2.82
CA VAL A 416 12.33 6.82 1.99
C VAL A 416 12.23 5.62 1.03
N GLN A 417 11.41 4.61 1.37
CA GLN A 417 11.22 3.41 0.56
C GLN A 417 9.98 3.51 -0.35
N HIS A 418 9.25 4.62 -0.32
CA HIS A 418 8.05 4.82 -1.14
C HIS A 418 8.36 4.70 -2.64
N LYS A 419 9.41 5.36 -3.13
CA LYS A 419 9.84 5.24 -4.54
C LYS A 419 10.12 3.80 -4.98
N LYS A 420 10.66 2.97 -4.08
CA LYS A 420 10.86 1.54 -4.34
C LYS A 420 9.54 0.80 -4.45
N ASN A 421 8.56 1.18 -3.62
CA ASN A 421 7.23 0.60 -3.67
C ASN A 421 6.55 0.90 -5.01
N GLU A 422 6.56 2.16 -5.43
CA GLU A 422 5.99 2.59 -6.72
C GLU A 422 6.67 1.87 -7.91
N HIS A 423 7.97 1.77 -7.87
CA HIS A 423 8.71 1.03 -8.90
C HIS A 423 8.31 -0.45 -8.96
N HIS A 424 8.11 -1.12 -7.82
CA HIS A 424 7.63 -2.51 -7.79
C HIS A 424 6.22 -2.66 -8.35
N LEU A 425 5.30 -1.76 -7.98
CA LEU A 425 3.94 -1.76 -8.51
C LEU A 425 3.93 -1.53 -10.02
N GLN A 426 4.77 -0.63 -10.52
CA GLN A 426 4.95 -0.38 -11.95
C GLN A 426 5.49 -1.61 -12.69
N ILE A 427 6.43 -2.37 -12.10
CA ILE A 427 6.93 -3.62 -12.68
C ILE A 427 5.79 -4.65 -12.80
N ILE A 428 4.97 -4.81 -11.75
CA ILE A 428 3.81 -5.72 -11.78
C ILE A 428 2.84 -5.31 -12.88
N GLU A 429 2.53 -4.01 -12.97
CA GLU A 429 1.64 -3.45 -13.97
C GLU A 429 2.15 -3.71 -15.38
N ASN A 430 3.41 -3.37 -15.67
CA ASN A 430 4.03 -3.58 -16.98
C ASN A 430 4.05 -5.06 -17.38
N GLN A 431 4.29 -5.96 -16.43
CA GLN A 431 4.25 -7.40 -16.70
C GLN A 431 2.86 -7.90 -17.05
N LEU A 432 1.81 -7.39 -16.41
CA LEU A 432 0.44 -7.76 -16.71
C LEU A 432 -0.04 -7.11 -18.01
N GLU A 433 0.31 -5.87 -18.25
CA GLU A 433 0.06 -5.19 -19.52
C GLU A 433 0.68 -5.93 -20.71
N SER A 434 1.88 -6.50 -20.54
CA SER A 434 2.51 -7.34 -21.58
C SER A 434 1.76 -8.65 -21.86
N LEU A 435 0.84 -9.05 -20.99
CA LEU A 435 -0.09 -10.16 -21.16
C LEU A 435 -1.50 -9.70 -21.59
N GLY A 436 -1.68 -8.44 -21.97
CA GLY A 436 -2.97 -7.87 -22.34
C GLY A 436 -3.90 -7.56 -21.15
N VAL A 437 -3.38 -7.53 -19.92
CA VAL A 437 -4.17 -7.34 -18.69
C VAL A 437 -3.85 -6.01 -18.04
N TYR A 438 -4.82 -5.13 -17.93
CA TYR A 438 -4.70 -3.82 -17.28
C TYR A 438 -5.11 -3.89 -15.82
N VAL A 439 -4.34 -3.21 -14.95
CA VAL A 439 -4.53 -3.29 -13.51
C VAL A 439 -5.41 -2.15 -12.99
N ILE A 440 -6.50 -2.51 -12.34
CA ILE A 440 -7.32 -1.61 -11.54
C ILE A 440 -6.87 -1.75 -10.09
N TRP A 441 -6.05 -0.82 -9.63
CA TRP A 441 -5.55 -0.80 -8.27
C TRP A 441 -6.63 -0.40 -7.28
N TYR A 442 -6.69 -1.07 -6.12
CA TYR A 442 -7.53 -0.68 -4.98
C TYR A 442 -6.71 -0.66 -3.68
N GLU A 443 -7.08 0.19 -2.73
CA GLU A 443 -6.47 0.26 -1.40
C GLU A 443 -7.27 -0.59 -0.39
N ASN A 444 -8.60 -0.55 -0.47
CA ASN A 444 -9.50 -1.26 0.42
C ASN A 444 -10.44 -2.19 -0.36
N TYR A 445 -10.76 -3.33 0.22
CA TYR A 445 -11.59 -4.34 -0.45
C TYR A 445 -13.00 -3.84 -0.80
N ASP A 446 -13.54 -2.88 -0.04
CA ASP A 446 -14.86 -2.27 -0.28
C ASP A 446 -14.90 -1.36 -1.52
N GLU A 447 -13.75 -1.08 -2.14
CA GLU A 447 -13.70 -0.33 -3.40
C GLU A 447 -14.09 -1.20 -4.60
N ILE A 448 -13.82 -2.52 -4.56
CA ILE A 448 -14.08 -3.41 -5.69
C ILE A 448 -15.56 -3.44 -6.08
N PRO A 449 -16.53 -3.65 -5.15
CA PRO A 449 -17.95 -3.57 -5.47
C PRO A 449 -18.35 -2.24 -6.12
N LYS A 450 -17.86 -1.12 -5.58
CA LYS A 450 -18.15 0.22 -6.10
C LYS A 450 -17.64 0.42 -7.53
N ILE A 451 -16.42 -0.07 -7.82
CA ILE A 451 -15.84 0.01 -9.16
C ILE A 451 -16.62 -0.88 -10.14
N LEU A 452 -17.01 -2.08 -9.74
CA LEU A 452 -17.86 -2.96 -10.54
C LEU A 452 -19.23 -2.30 -10.86
N ASP A 453 -19.80 -1.61 -9.87
CA ASP A 453 -21.04 -0.85 -10.06
C ASP A 453 -20.86 0.31 -11.05
N ILE A 454 -19.71 1.00 -11.03
CA ILE A 454 -19.36 2.05 -12.01
C ILE A 454 -19.23 1.45 -13.40
N ILE A 455 -18.48 0.36 -13.57
CA ILE A 455 -18.24 -0.29 -14.86
C ILE A 455 -19.57 -0.76 -15.49
N SER A 456 -20.49 -1.28 -14.69
CA SER A 456 -21.78 -1.82 -15.14
C SER A 456 -22.92 -0.78 -15.21
N SER A 457 -22.70 0.47 -14.79
CA SER A 457 -23.76 1.46 -14.55
C SER A 457 -24.58 1.83 -15.77
N GLU A 458 -23.98 1.93 -16.96
CA GLU A 458 -24.68 2.34 -18.16
C GLU A 458 -25.74 1.33 -18.64
N LEU A 459 -25.57 0.05 -18.31
CA LEU A 459 -26.49 -1.01 -18.72
C LEU A 459 -27.64 -1.25 -17.74
N LYS A 460 -27.55 -0.72 -16.52
CA LYS A 460 -28.65 -0.80 -15.52
C LYS A 460 -29.88 0.02 -15.89
N TYR A 461 -29.77 0.95 -16.84
CA TYR A 461 -30.85 1.84 -17.28
C TYR A 461 -31.53 1.38 -18.58
N ILE A 462 -31.12 0.28 -19.19
CA ILE A 462 -31.65 -0.24 -20.45
C ILE A 462 -32.59 -1.46 -20.26
N GLY A 463 -32.73 -1.92 -19.04
CA GLY A 463 -33.64 -3.01 -18.62
C GLY A 463 -34.77 -2.48 -17.77
#